data_e636f05f601accb968bcc055d768ed7f
#
_entry.id   e636f05f601accb968bcc055d768ed7f
#
_cell.length_a   1.000
_cell.length_b   1.000
_cell.length_c   1.000
_cell.angle_alpha   90.00
_cell.angle_beta   90.00
_cell.angle_gamma   90.00
#
_symmetry.space_group_name_H-M   'P 1'
#
loop_
_entity.id
_entity.type
_entity.pdbx_description
1 polymer ?
#
loop_
_entity_poly.entity_id
_entity_poly.type
_entity_poly.pdbx_seq_one_letter_code
_entity_poly.pdbx_strand_id
1 'polypeptide(L)'
;GPIVKAMNYDFLIPGNWEVVYGKDQMMKVLNSYETPVITANMFHDNEGKAPIFPQYWIKEINGNKLGFISYNDPEVPVRQNPSFSEGLDFDPILDNLEDLVTTLKVDEGVDILFVVTHIGISKQFDLANHPALAQVDYVLGNDTHERIRKPLQAGHAKVTEPGAFASFVGKMVLTVQNGEILKEDYELLEVDPEVYPADPEVAAVIENELAPYSDNVNEVLGYTTTPLYRYFVVENPMDNFITDAAYWKNGVDIALSNGFRFSPPINPGEARVAPITRGDIWNMLPVNEKVKIGKASGEQIKNWLEKELHNVFAEKASERFGGWVVRFSGMELKFNANAPRGERVQDIHVGGEPIVMDKLYKMSACRREGEPLHMLCRMPNTVETVVMDYTIHDLIEEYLAHVDTISPVRDGRAQALDLGDNVLSQLPGTDYHFH
;
A
#
# COMPACT_ATOMS: atom_id res chain seq x y z
N GLY A 1 14.71 11.02 9.55
CA GLY A 1 14.72 11.42 10.98
C GLY A 1 14.41 12.89 11.17
N PRO A 2 15.30 13.79 10.79
CA PRO A 2 15.14 15.23 11.08
C PRO A 2 13.82 15.85 10.59
N ILE A 3 13.32 15.42 9.44
CA ILE A 3 12.05 15.90 8.88
C ILE A 3 10.88 15.49 9.78
N VAL A 4 10.81 14.22 10.17
CA VAL A 4 9.74 13.71 11.05
C VAL A 4 9.77 14.38 12.41
N LYS A 5 10.98 14.60 12.97
CA LYS A 5 11.16 15.37 14.21
C LYS A 5 10.64 16.81 14.09
N ALA A 6 10.92 17.50 12.97
CA ALA A 6 10.44 18.87 12.73
C ALA A 6 8.89 18.94 12.61
N MET A 7 8.23 17.88 12.17
CA MET A 7 6.77 17.81 12.10
C MET A 7 6.09 17.68 13.47
N ASN A 8 6.84 17.38 14.53
CA ASN A 8 6.39 17.38 15.92
C ASN A 8 5.13 16.55 16.19
N TYR A 9 5.11 15.29 15.73
CA TYR A 9 4.02 14.35 16.01
C TYR A 9 3.96 14.01 17.51
N ASP A 10 2.75 13.78 18.01
CA ASP A 10 2.54 13.25 19.37
C ASP A 10 3.06 11.83 19.54
N PHE A 11 2.78 10.98 18.54
CA PHE A 11 3.32 9.63 18.41
C PHE A 11 3.22 9.15 16.95
N LEU A 12 3.90 8.04 16.64
CA LEU A 12 3.89 7.36 15.36
C LEU A 12 3.63 5.87 15.56
N ILE A 13 3.14 5.23 14.51
CA ILE A 13 3.03 3.78 14.43
C ILE A 13 3.89 3.27 13.26
N PRO A 14 4.59 2.13 13.39
CA PRO A 14 5.28 1.53 12.25
C PRO A 14 4.28 0.88 11.30
N GLY A 15 4.57 0.95 10.01
CA GLY A 15 3.85 0.21 8.98
C GLY A 15 4.66 -0.97 8.45
N ASN A 16 4.22 -1.54 7.34
CA ASN A 16 4.87 -2.67 6.70
C ASN A 16 6.18 -2.29 5.96
N TRP A 17 6.41 -1.01 5.67
CA TRP A 17 7.61 -0.54 4.97
C TRP A 17 8.82 -0.34 5.88
N GLU A 18 8.62 -0.10 7.16
CA GLU A 18 9.70 0.13 8.12
C GLU A 18 10.67 -1.05 8.22
N VAL A 19 10.20 -2.27 7.96
CA VAL A 19 11.03 -3.50 8.04
C VAL A 19 11.83 -3.80 6.76
N VAL A 20 11.58 -3.12 5.65
CA VAL A 20 12.14 -3.46 4.32
C VAL A 20 13.67 -3.53 4.30
N TYR A 21 14.33 -2.73 5.12
CA TYR A 21 15.79 -2.74 5.26
C TYR A 21 16.31 -3.52 6.48
N GLY A 22 15.44 -4.34 7.08
CA GLY A 22 15.74 -5.17 8.26
C GLY A 22 15.61 -4.42 9.58
N LYS A 23 15.58 -5.20 10.66
CA LYS A 23 15.34 -4.74 12.03
C LYS A 23 16.28 -3.63 12.49
N ASP A 24 17.59 -3.78 12.26
CA ASP A 24 18.58 -2.81 12.75
C ASP A 24 18.39 -1.43 12.11
N GLN A 25 18.12 -1.40 10.79
CA GLN A 25 17.86 -0.15 10.09
C GLN A 25 16.51 0.44 10.50
N MET A 26 15.47 -0.37 10.68
CA MET A 26 14.19 0.06 11.22
C MET A 26 14.38 0.76 12.57
N MET A 27 15.06 0.13 13.51
CA MET A 27 15.33 0.69 14.83
C MET A 27 16.12 1.99 14.78
N LYS A 28 17.13 2.06 13.90
CA LYS A 28 17.93 3.28 13.70
C LYS A 28 17.06 4.43 13.17
N VAL A 29 16.20 4.17 12.19
CA VAL A 29 15.32 5.18 11.58
C VAL A 29 14.28 5.65 12.58
N LEU A 30 13.52 4.73 13.20
CA LEU A 30 12.44 5.10 14.12
C LEU A 30 12.98 5.83 15.37
N ASN A 31 14.13 5.42 15.91
CA ASN A 31 14.77 6.15 17.03
C ASN A 31 15.25 7.56 16.63
N SER A 32 15.58 7.79 15.35
CA SER A 32 16.00 9.11 14.85
C SER A 32 14.86 10.13 14.76
N TYR A 33 13.62 9.69 14.86
CA TYR A 33 12.45 10.58 14.84
C TYR A 33 12.31 11.41 16.11
N GLU A 34 12.87 10.94 17.23
CA GLU A 34 12.72 11.54 18.56
C GLU A 34 11.24 11.76 18.95
N THR A 35 10.36 10.97 18.36
CA THR A 35 8.92 10.95 18.59
C THR A 35 8.55 9.56 19.13
N PRO A 36 7.65 9.45 20.12
CA PRO A 36 7.19 8.14 20.60
C PRO A 36 6.69 7.27 19.45
N VAL A 37 7.20 6.04 19.36
CA VAL A 37 6.69 5.00 18.46
C VAL A 37 5.98 3.96 19.31
N ILE A 38 4.77 3.58 18.94
CA ILE A 38 3.97 2.58 19.66
C ILE A 38 3.52 1.46 18.73
N THR A 39 3.53 0.22 19.23
CA THR A 39 2.88 -0.92 18.57
C THR A 39 2.71 -2.09 19.54
N ALA A 40 1.54 -2.70 19.56
CA ALA A 40 1.18 -3.72 20.53
C ALA A 40 1.51 -5.15 20.08
N ASN A 41 1.86 -5.35 18.81
CA ASN A 41 2.05 -6.69 18.23
C ASN A 41 3.41 -6.93 17.57
N MET A 42 4.40 -6.09 17.83
CA MET A 42 5.77 -6.32 17.37
C MET A 42 6.69 -6.67 18.53
N PHE A 43 7.38 -7.79 18.42
CA PHE A 43 8.21 -8.35 19.48
C PHE A 43 9.60 -8.68 18.95
N HIS A 44 10.57 -8.80 19.87
CA HIS A 44 11.84 -9.43 19.56
C HIS A 44 11.63 -10.93 19.36
N ASP A 45 12.12 -11.48 18.25
CA ASP A 45 12.17 -12.93 18.02
C ASP A 45 13.28 -13.54 18.87
N ASN A 46 12.98 -13.75 20.16
CA ASN A 46 13.85 -14.38 21.15
C ASN A 46 13.02 -15.03 22.27
N GLU A 47 13.67 -15.79 23.15
CA GLU A 47 13.00 -16.54 24.24
C GLU A 47 12.12 -15.68 25.16
N GLY A 48 12.38 -14.39 25.29
CA GLY A 48 11.60 -13.49 26.15
C GLY A 48 10.43 -12.82 25.44
N LYS A 49 10.38 -12.87 24.11
CA LYS A 49 9.34 -12.20 23.29
C LYS A 49 8.99 -10.79 23.79
N ALA A 50 10.03 -10.00 24.11
CA ALA A 50 9.83 -8.67 24.67
C ALA A 50 9.27 -7.71 23.60
N PRO A 51 8.31 -6.83 23.93
CA PRO A 51 7.84 -5.79 23.04
C PRO A 51 8.99 -4.91 22.54
N ILE A 52 9.00 -4.54 21.26
CA ILE A 52 10.01 -3.66 20.67
C ILE A 52 9.73 -2.21 21.03
N PHE A 53 8.45 -1.84 21.10
CA PHE A 53 7.98 -0.51 21.45
C PHE A 53 6.90 -0.58 22.53
N PRO A 54 6.58 0.55 23.22
CA PRO A 54 5.39 0.63 24.05
C PRO A 54 4.13 0.23 23.26
N GLN A 55 3.21 -0.47 23.92
CA GLN A 55 2.03 -1.03 23.28
C GLN A 55 0.89 -0.02 23.14
N TYR A 56 0.89 1.03 23.94
CA TYR A 56 -0.11 2.10 23.96
C TYR A 56 0.50 3.44 24.37
N TRP A 57 -0.26 4.49 24.16
CA TRP A 57 0.06 5.86 24.54
C TRP A 57 -1.19 6.55 25.10
N ILE A 58 -1.00 7.41 26.12
CA ILE A 58 -2.09 8.15 26.78
C ILE A 58 -1.78 9.63 26.75
N LYS A 59 -2.78 10.44 26.41
CA LYS A 59 -2.73 11.91 26.48
C LYS A 59 -3.91 12.45 27.24
N GLU A 60 -3.66 13.35 28.17
CA GLU A 60 -4.70 14.10 28.84
C GLU A 60 -4.92 15.45 28.13
N ILE A 61 -6.17 15.72 27.73
CA ILE A 61 -6.57 16.95 27.06
C ILE A 61 -7.83 17.48 27.75
N ASN A 62 -7.72 18.69 28.35
CA ASN A 62 -8.84 19.35 29.02
C ASN A 62 -9.54 18.47 30.09
N GLY A 63 -8.77 17.67 30.82
CA GLY A 63 -9.24 16.79 31.87
C GLY A 63 -9.86 15.48 31.41
N ASN A 64 -9.82 15.17 30.10
CA ASN A 64 -10.19 13.87 29.54
C ASN A 64 -8.94 13.09 29.17
N LYS A 65 -8.90 11.80 29.49
CA LYS A 65 -7.82 10.89 29.10
C LYS A 65 -8.16 10.20 27.78
N LEU A 66 -7.30 10.40 26.79
CA LEU A 66 -7.38 9.72 25.50
C LEU A 66 -6.31 8.60 25.46
N GLY A 67 -6.73 7.39 25.17
CA GLY A 67 -5.86 6.22 25.02
C GLY A 67 -5.74 5.78 23.57
N PHE A 68 -4.54 5.35 23.18
CA PHE A 68 -4.23 4.88 21.85
C PHE A 68 -3.48 3.55 21.94
N ILE A 69 -4.07 2.48 21.40
CA ILE A 69 -3.41 1.20 21.19
C ILE A 69 -3.03 1.12 19.71
N SER A 70 -1.89 0.61 19.36
CA SER A 70 -1.52 0.53 17.95
C SER A 70 -1.11 -0.87 17.51
N TYR A 71 -1.40 -1.20 16.26
CA TYR A 71 -1.09 -2.48 15.65
C TYR A 71 -0.52 -2.32 14.24
N ASN A 72 0.61 -2.99 13.98
CA ASN A 72 1.11 -3.22 12.65
C ASN A 72 0.42 -4.46 12.03
N ASP A 73 0.54 -4.62 10.71
CA ASP A 73 0.03 -5.79 10.01
C ASP A 73 0.73 -7.08 10.47
N PRO A 74 0.01 -8.03 11.09
CA PRO A 74 0.62 -9.28 11.51
C PRO A 74 1.06 -10.17 10.34
N GLU A 75 0.61 -9.89 9.12
CA GLU A 75 0.97 -10.64 7.92
C GLU A 75 2.24 -10.12 7.22
N VAL A 76 2.92 -9.12 7.77
CA VAL A 76 4.17 -8.58 7.21
C VAL A 76 5.17 -9.67 6.80
N PRO A 77 5.45 -10.71 7.61
CA PRO A 77 6.41 -11.76 7.24
C PRO A 77 6.00 -12.60 6.02
N VAL A 78 4.71 -12.67 5.70
CA VAL A 78 4.20 -13.42 4.54
C VAL A 78 3.85 -12.52 3.35
N ARG A 79 3.49 -11.27 3.61
CA ARG A 79 3.19 -10.27 2.57
C ARG A 79 4.46 -9.71 1.93
N GLN A 80 5.55 -9.65 2.67
CA GLN A 80 6.87 -9.19 2.20
C GLN A 80 7.87 -10.34 2.14
N ASN A 81 9.12 -10.03 1.80
CA ASN A 81 10.18 -11.02 1.91
C ASN A 81 10.40 -11.36 3.39
N PRO A 82 10.35 -12.64 3.79
CA PRO A 82 10.56 -13.05 5.17
C PRO A 82 11.89 -12.55 5.78
N SER A 83 12.94 -12.38 4.97
CA SER A 83 14.22 -11.86 5.44
C SER A 83 14.16 -10.41 5.94
N PHE A 84 13.18 -9.62 5.49
CA PHE A 84 13.02 -8.23 5.94
C PHE A 84 12.60 -8.15 7.41
N SER A 85 11.84 -9.12 7.88
CA SER A 85 11.36 -9.21 9.27
C SER A 85 12.17 -10.18 10.13
N GLU A 86 13.36 -10.59 9.69
CA GLU A 86 14.23 -11.46 10.50
C GLU A 86 14.57 -10.81 11.86
N GLY A 87 14.42 -11.58 12.93
CA GLY A 87 14.57 -11.10 14.31
C GLY A 87 13.39 -10.31 14.87
N LEU A 88 12.27 -10.24 14.11
CA LEU A 88 11.00 -9.67 14.52
C LEU A 88 9.92 -10.75 14.55
N ASP A 89 9.06 -10.69 15.55
CA ASP A 89 7.87 -11.52 15.66
C ASP A 89 6.61 -10.62 15.66
N PHE A 90 5.55 -11.08 14.99
CA PHE A 90 4.30 -10.33 14.84
C PHE A 90 3.14 -11.18 15.30
N ASP A 91 2.50 -10.78 16.39
CA ASP A 91 1.34 -11.47 16.91
C ASP A 91 0.04 -11.02 16.24
N PRO A 92 -0.96 -11.91 16.16
CA PRO A 92 -2.32 -11.53 15.81
C PRO A 92 -2.85 -10.45 16.75
N ILE A 93 -3.62 -9.50 16.20
CA ILE A 93 -4.16 -8.35 16.95
C ILE A 93 -4.98 -8.80 18.16
N LEU A 94 -5.79 -9.84 17.97
CA LEU A 94 -6.73 -10.31 19.00
C LEU A 94 -6.05 -11.02 20.18
N ASP A 95 -4.76 -11.36 20.10
CA ASP A 95 -4.06 -12.08 21.16
C ASP A 95 -3.89 -11.26 22.45
N ASN A 96 -3.79 -9.91 22.33
CA ASN A 96 -3.62 -9.02 23.48
C ASN A 96 -4.58 -7.81 23.50
N LEU A 97 -5.43 -7.65 22.49
CA LEU A 97 -6.30 -6.46 22.36
C LEU A 97 -7.27 -6.32 23.55
N GLU A 98 -7.93 -7.39 23.96
CA GLU A 98 -8.90 -7.35 25.06
C GLU A 98 -8.26 -7.00 26.39
N ASP A 99 -7.05 -7.53 26.65
CA ASP A 99 -6.27 -7.20 27.84
C ASP A 99 -5.84 -5.73 27.85
N LEU A 100 -5.38 -5.20 26.72
CA LEU A 100 -4.99 -3.78 26.59
C LEU A 100 -6.18 -2.84 26.69
N VAL A 101 -7.33 -3.19 26.12
CA VAL A 101 -8.57 -2.43 26.29
C VAL A 101 -8.98 -2.38 27.77
N THR A 102 -8.90 -3.53 28.46
CA THR A 102 -9.20 -3.61 29.90
C THR A 102 -8.22 -2.77 30.71
N THR A 103 -6.92 -2.89 30.46
CA THR A 103 -5.88 -2.08 31.12
C THR A 103 -6.17 -0.59 30.96
N LEU A 104 -6.44 -0.11 29.74
CA LEU A 104 -6.66 1.30 29.50
C LEU A 104 -7.97 1.81 30.10
N LYS A 105 -9.06 1.06 29.96
CA LYS A 105 -10.38 1.50 30.48
C LYS A 105 -10.50 1.36 31.98
N VAL A 106 -9.94 0.29 32.60
CA VAL A 106 -10.13 -0.02 34.02
C VAL A 106 -8.97 0.53 34.87
N ASP A 107 -7.72 0.18 34.50
CA ASP A 107 -6.55 0.50 35.35
C ASP A 107 -6.09 1.95 35.15
N GLU A 108 -6.04 2.42 33.89
CA GLU A 108 -5.62 3.76 33.52
C GLU A 108 -6.75 4.78 33.53
N GLY A 109 -8.02 4.34 33.48
CA GLY A 109 -9.19 5.20 33.48
C GLY A 109 -9.30 6.10 32.25
N VAL A 110 -9.04 5.54 31.06
CA VAL A 110 -9.15 6.23 29.76
C VAL A 110 -10.62 6.50 29.44
N ASP A 111 -10.94 7.74 29.09
CA ASP A 111 -12.28 8.17 28.70
C ASP A 111 -12.60 7.75 27.26
N ILE A 112 -11.72 8.14 26.32
CA ILE A 112 -11.90 7.88 24.87
C ILE A 112 -10.75 6.98 24.41
N LEU A 113 -11.10 5.87 23.75
CA LEU A 113 -10.13 4.87 23.32
C LEU A 113 -10.09 4.72 21.81
N PHE A 114 -8.87 4.84 21.26
CA PHE A 114 -8.57 4.67 19.86
C PHE A 114 -7.72 3.41 19.65
N VAL A 115 -8.02 2.65 18.59
CA VAL A 115 -7.14 1.64 18.04
C VAL A 115 -6.60 2.16 16.72
N VAL A 116 -5.27 2.26 16.60
CA VAL A 116 -4.59 2.78 15.40
C VAL A 116 -3.91 1.63 14.67
N THR A 117 -4.24 1.41 13.39
CA THR A 117 -3.81 0.19 12.71
C THR A 117 -3.23 0.45 11.32
N HIS A 118 -2.29 -0.43 10.91
CA HIS A 118 -1.77 -0.48 9.55
C HIS A 118 -2.13 -1.83 8.88
N ILE A 119 -3.45 -2.11 8.72
CA ILE A 119 -3.95 -3.40 8.21
C ILE A 119 -4.91 -3.28 7.02
N GLY A 120 -5.20 -2.05 6.60
CA GLY A 120 -6.12 -1.75 5.51
C GLY A 120 -7.59 -1.80 5.89
N ILE A 121 -8.38 -1.01 5.16
CA ILE A 121 -9.78 -0.67 5.51
C ILE A 121 -10.69 -1.89 5.69
N SER A 122 -10.56 -2.92 4.85
CA SER A 122 -11.42 -4.11 4.95
C SER A 122 -11.22 -4.86 6.27
N LYS A 123 -9.95 -5.06 6.69
CA LYS A 123 -9.62 -5.70 7.96
C LYS A 123 -9.93 -4.80 9.16
N GLN A 124 -9.77 -3.49 9.02
CA GLN A 124 -10.15 -2.51 10.05
C GLN A 124 -11.65 -2.56 10.30
N PHE A 125 -12.46 -2.65 9.24
CA PHE A 125 -13.90 -2.74 9.35
C PHE A 125 -14.34 -4.04 10.02
N ASP A 126 -13.72 -5.17 9.67
CA ASP A 126 -13.94 -6.46 10.33
C ASP A 126 -13.55 -6.41 11.81
N LEU A 127 -12.39 -5.81 12.12
CA LEU A 127 -11.90 -5.63 13.49
C LEU A 127 -12.87 -4.78 14.31
N ALA A 128 -13.37 -3.66 13.78
CA ALA A 128 -14.31 -2.78 14.45
C ALA A 128 -15.67 -3.45 14.76
N ASN A 129 -16.02 -4.51 14.03
CA ASN A 129 -17.18 -5.35 14.32
C ASN A 129 -16.90 -6.43 15.40
N HIS A 130 -15.64 -6.65 15.79
CA HIS A 130 -15.30 -7.69 16.74
C HIS A 130 -15.67 -7.30 18.17
N PRO A 131 -16.24 -8.22 19.01
CA PRO A 131 -16.66 -7.92 20.39
C PRO A 131 -15.56 -7.33 21.29
N ALA A 132 -14.28 -7.66 21.05
CA ALA A 132 -13.15 -7.10 21.80
C ALA A 132 -13.06 -5.56 21.69
N LEU A 133 -13.70 -4.95 20.68
CA LEU A 133 -13.75 -3.50 20.49
C LEU A 133 -15.00 -2.85 21.13
N ALA A 134 -15.77 -3.55 21.96
CA ALA A 134 -17.00 -3.01 22.55
C ALA A 134 -16.81 -1.72 23.38
N GLN A 135 -15.58 -1.44 23.84
CA GLN A 135 -15.20 -0.23 24.58
C GLN A 135 -14.26 0.70 23.80
N VAL A 136 -14.06 0.44 22.52
CA VAL A 136 -13.24 1.26 21.62
C VAL A 136 -14.16 2.21 20.84
N ASP A 137 -13.81 3.48 20.78
CA ASP A 137 -14.61 4.50 20.13
C ASP A 137 -14.28 4.59 18.62
N TYR A 138 -12.98 4.51 18.26
CA TYR A 138 -12.51 4.67 16.89
C TYR A 138 -11.40 3.67 16.53
N VAL A 139 -11.44 3.22 15.27
CA VAL A 139 -10.31 2.58 14.59
C VAL A 139 -9.78 3.56 13.55
N LEU A 140 -8.58 4.08 13.80
CA LEU A 140 -7.88 4.98 12.87
C LEU A 140 -6.96 4.14 12.00
N GLY A 141 -7.22 4.15 10.71
CA GLY A 141 -6.62 3.20 9.79
C GLY A 141 -5.62 3.75 8.81
N ASN A 142 -4.89 2.80 8.20
CA ASN A 142 -3.89 3.04 7.18
C ASN A 142 -3.68 1.78 6.32
N ASP A 143 -2.72 1.77 5.38
CA ASP A 143 -2.29 0.71 4.46
C ASP A 143 -2.98 0.73 3.09
N THR A 144 -4.31 0.82 3.01
CA THR A 144 -5.01 0.74 1.71
C THR A 144 -5.18 2.07 1.00
N HIS A 145 -4.72 3.18 1.60
CA HIS A 145 -4.71 4.53 1.00
C HIS A 145 -6.10 5.11 0.73
N GLU A 146 -7.13 4.67 1.46
CA GLU A 146 -8.50 5.06 1.19
C GLU A 146 -8.82 6.46 1.75
N ARG A 147 -9.62 7.22 1.00
CA ARG A 147 -10.06 8.56 1.36
C ARG A 147 -11.43 8.51 2.03
N ILE A 148 -11.45 8.21 3.31
CA ILE A 148 -12.69 8.14 4.09
C ILE A 148 -13.10 9.54 4.51
N ARG A 149 -14.09 10.11 3.82
CA ARG A 149 -14.58 11.49 4.06
C ARG A 149 -15.53 11.61 5.26
N LYS A 150 -16.05 10.50 5.74
CA LYS A 150 -16.87 10.42 6.97
C LYS A 150 -16.54 9.12 7.67
N PRO A 151 -16.34 9.11 8.99
CA PRO A 151 -16.13 7.87 9.72
C PRO A 151 -17.24 6.86 9.43
N LEU A 152 -16.86 5.65 9.10
CA LEU A 152 -17.79 4.56 8.80
C LEU A 152 -18.16 3.85 10.10
N GLN A 153 -19.45 3.74 10.40
CA GLN A 153 -19.91 2.97 11.56
C GLN A 153 -19.74 1.48 11.25
N ALA A 154 -18.92 0.81 12.05
CA ALA A 154 -18.77 -0.63 12.04
C ALA A 154 -19.06 -1.15 13.45
N GLY A 155 -20.03 -2.04 13.60
CA GLY A 155 -20.40 -2.66 14.87
C GLY A 155 -20.18 -1.81 16.13
N HIS A 156 -19.01 -1.97 16.75
CA HIS A 156 -18.65 -1.32 18.00
C HIS A 156 -17.95 0.03 17.84
N ALA A 157 -17.07 0.17 16.85
CA ALA A 157 -16.25 1.36 16.67
C ALA A 157 -16.46 2.02 15.30
N LYS A 158 -16.12 3.30 15.18
CA LYS A 158 -16.09 4.00 13.90
C LYS A 158 -14.71 3.86 13.25
N VAL A 159 -14.70 3.68 11.94
CA VAL A 159 -13.47 3.47 11.15
C VAL A 159 -13.21 4.67 10.24
N THR A 160 -11.95 5.10 10.15
CA THR A 160 -11.52 6.12 9.18
C THR A 160 -10.12 5.85 8.67
N GLU A 161 -9.84 6.28 7.45
CA GLU A 161 -8.53 6.23 6.80
C GLU A 161 -8.34 7.52 5.98
N PRO A 162 -7.23 8.28 6.18
CA PRO A 162 -7.09 9.64 5.66
C PRO A 162 -6.42 9.75 4.28
N GLY A 163 -6.41 8.69 3.48
CA GLY A 163 -5.81 8.73 2.15
C GLY A 163 -4.31 8.42 2.13
N ALA A 164 -3.57 9.01 1.20
CA ALA A 164 -2.17 8.68 0.94
C ALA A 164 -1.34 9.91 0.51
N PHE A 165 -0.02 9.73 0.46
CA PHE A 165 0.97 10.67 -0.10
C PHE A 165 0.95 12.06 0.54
N ALA A 166 0.58 12.14 1.84
CA ALA A 166 0.38 13.42 2.55
C ALA A 166 -0.62 14.37 1.82
N SER A 167 -1.51 13.83 0.97
CA SER A 167 -2.50 14.61 0.25
C SER A 167 -3.68 15.02 1.12
N PHE A 168 -3.84 14.38 2.28
CA PHE A 168 -4.96 14.63 3.20
C PHE A 168 -4.52 14.58 4.66
N VAL A 169 -5.24 15.32 5.48
CA VAL A 169 -5.20 15.24 6.95
C VAL A 169 -6.59 14.95 7.47
N GLY A 170 -6.76 13.86 8.20
CA GLY A 170 -7.99 13.56 8.94
C GLY A 170 -8.07 14.45 10.20
N LYS A 171 -8.96 15.44 10.20
CA LYS A 171 -9.22 16.32 11.36
C LYS A 171 -10.47 15.84 12.07
N MET A 172 -10.31 15.43 13.33
CA MET A 172 -11.42 15.02 14.20
C MET A 172 -11.51 15.94 15.40
N VAL A 173 -12.66 16.56 15.59
CA VAL A 173 -12.95 17.41 16.77
C VAL A 173 -14.07 16.74 17.58
N LEU A 174 -13.75 16.34 18.80
CA LEU A 174 -14.67 15.69 19.72
C LEU A 174 -15.11 16.65 20.81
N THR A 175 -16.41 16.78 21.04
CA THR A 175 -16.96 17.42 22.23
C THR A 175 -17.24 16.34 23.26
N VAL A 176 -16.51 16.36 24.36
CA VAL A 176 -16.58 15.34 25.41
C VAL A 176 -17.13 15.94 26.70
N GLN A 177 -18.03 15.24 27.37
CA GLN A 177 -18.54 15.59 28.69
C GLN A 177 -18.66 14.33 29.55
N ASN A 178 -18.04 14.34 30.73
CA ASN A 178 -18.02 13.21 31.67
C ASN A 178 -17.54 11.89 31.03
N GLY A 179 -16.53 11.95 30.16
CA GLY A 179 -15.99 10.78 29.47
C GLY A 179 -16.84 10.29 28.28
N GLU A 180 -17.94 10.96 27.93
CA GLU A 180 -18.80 10.59 26.80
C GLU A 180 -18.65 11.58 25.64
N ILE A 181 -18.61 11.08 24.42
CA ILE A 181 -18.58 11.87 23.18
C ILE A 181 -19.99 12.36 22.88
N LEU A 182 -20.24 13.66 23.04
CA LEU A 182 -21.52 14.30 22.73
C LEU A 182 -21.64 14.73 21.27
N LYS A 183 -20.50 15.08 20.65
CA LYS A 183 -20.45 15.53 19.26
C LYS A 183 -19.12 15.13 18.63
N GLU A 184 -19.20 14.74 17.38
CA GLU A 184 -18.06 14.48 16.50
C GLU A 184 -18.17 15.36 15.27
N ASP A 185 -17.13 16.10 14.97
CA ASP A 185 -16.95 16.79 13.70
C ASP A 185 -15.69 16.20 13.03
N TYR A 186 -15.87 15.49 11.92
CA TYR A 186 -14.75 14.93 11.14
C TYR A 186 -14.69 15.60 9.77
N GLU A 187 -13.49 15.96 9.37
CA GLU A 187 -13.19 16.56 8.08
C GLU A 187 -11.92 15.94 7.52
N LEU A 188 -11.96 15.51 6.27
CA LEU A 188 -10.78 15.11 5.51
C LEU A 188 -10.28 16.36 4.77
N LEU A 189 -9.26 17.01 5.34
CA LEU A 189 -8.65 18.22 4.79
C LEU A 189 -7.73 17.83 3.62
N GLU A 190 -7.92 18.45 2.46
CA GLU A 190 -6.99 18.33 1.35
C GLU A 190 -5.77 19.23 1.61
N VAL A 191 -4.57 18.66 1.48
CA VAL A 191 -3.31 19.40 1.64
C VAL A 191 -3.02 20.13 0.31
N ASP A 192 -3.65 21.31 0.16
CA ASP A 192 -3.47 22.18 -0.98
C ASP A 192 -2.43 23.25 -0.66
N PRO A 193 -1.27 23.29 -1.34
CA PRO A 193 -0.23 24.29 -1.09
C PRO A 193 -0.65 25.74 -1.38
N GLU A 194 -1.73 25.97 -2.16
CA GLU A 194 -2.28 27.30 -2.36
C GLU A 194 -3.09 27.77 -1.13
N VAL A 195 -3.67 26.83 -0.38
CA VAL A 195 -4.46 27.10 0.84
C VAL A 195 -3.59 27.02 2.10
N TYR A 196 -2.71 26.04 2.16
CA TYR A 196 -1.83 25.76 3.28
C TYR A 196 -0.36 25.92 2.85
N PRO A 197 0.22 27.13 3.02
CA PRO A 197 1.62 27.33 2.67
C PRO A 197 2.54 26.46 3.53
N ALA A 198 3.66 26.06 2.95
CA ALA A 198 4.64 25.24 3.65
C ALA A 198 5.14 25.96 4.93
N ASP A 199 5.28 25.21 6.02
CA ASP A 199 5.95 25.68 7.22
C ASP A 199 7.44 25.95 6.89
N PRO A 200 7.96 27.16 7.12
CA PRO A 200 9.32 27.53 6.71
C PRO A 200 10.41 26.75 7.44
N GLU A 201 10.17 26.33 8.68
CA GLU A 201 11.14 25.54 9.46
C GLU A 201 11.22 24.12 8.91
N VAL A 202 10.08 23.48 8.68
CA VAL A 202 10.02 22.14 8.07
C VAL A 202 10.59 22.16 6.64
N ALA A 203 10.25 23.17 5.84
CA ALA A 203 10.78 23.32 4.50
C ALA A 203 12.31 23.45 4.48
N ALA A 204 12.90 24.22 5.38
CA ALA A 204 14.35 24.36 5.49
C ALA A 204 15.03 23.03 5.88
N VAL A 205 14.41 22.24 6.78
CA VAL A 205 14.92 20.93 7.15
C VAL A 205 14.88 19.98 5.95
N ILE A 206 13.78 19.97 5.19
CA ILE A 206 13.64 19.16 3.96
C ILE A 206 14.72 19.53 2.95
N GLU A 207 14.93 20.81 2.68
CA GLU A 207 15.94 21.30 1.76
C GLU A 207 17.35 20.83 2.17
N ASN A 208 17.70 20.98 3.45
CA ASN A 208 19.00 20.56 3.97
C ASN A 208 19.22 19.03 3.87
N GLU A 209 18.21 18.23 4.20
CA GLU A 209 18.29 16.76 4.16
C GLU A 209 18.36 16.23 2.73
N LEU A 210 17.68 16.88 1.78
CA LEU A 210 17.67 16.49 0.38
C LEU A 210 18.85 17.04 -0.43
N ALA A 211 19.49 18.12 0.05
CA ALA A 211 20.58 18.78 -0.69
C ALA A 211 21.69 17.84 -1.19
N PRO A 212 22.16 16.83 -0.41
CA PRO A 212 23.20 15.90 -0.88
C PRO A 212 22.74 14.99 -2.04
N TYR A 213 21.43 14.85 -2.26
CA TYR A 213 20.81 13.94 -3.23
C TYR A 213 20.12 14.68 -4.37
N SER A 214 19.99 16.01 -4.29
CA SER A 214 19.14 16.83 -5.16
C SER A 214 19.48 16.67 -6.65
N ASP A 215 20.77 16.67 -7.01
CA ASP A 215 21.19 16.51 -8.40
C ASP A 215 20.78 15.15 -8.98
N ASN A 216 20.82 14.11 -8.14
CA ASN A 216 20.45 12.76 -8.54
C ASN A 216 18.93 12.61 -8.66
N VAL A 217 18.18 12.97 -7.62
CA VAL A 217 16.73 12.74 -7.59
C VAL A 217 15.97 13.64 -8.56
N ASN A 218 16.50 14.83 -8.86
CA ASN A 218 15.89 15.80 -9.78
C ASN A 218 16.36 15.65 -11.24
N GLU A 219 17.27 14.69 -11.53
CA GLU A 219 17.66 14.43 -12.90
C GLU A 219 16.46 14.03 -13.75
N VAL A 220 16.19 14.79 -14.82
CA VAL A 220 15.10 14.51 -15.75
C VAL A 220 15.54 13.40 -16.69
N LEU A 221 14.82 12.30 -16.70
CA LEU A 221 15.10 11.10 -17.49
C LEU A 221 14.24 10.98 -18.74
N GLY A 222 13.15 11.71 -18.81
CA GLY A 222 12.22 11.74 -19.92
C GLY A 222 10.99 12.59 -19.59
N TYR A 223 9.97 12.48 -20.43
CA TYR A 223 8.76 13.31 -20.32
C TYR A 223 7.50 12.48 -20.51
N THR A 224 6.38 12.99 -19.97
CA THR A 224 5.04 12.44 -20.26
C THR A 224 4.11 13.52 -20.77
N THR A 225 3.24 13.17 -21.74
CA THR A 225 2.17 14.05 -22.25
C THR A 225 0.81 13.67 -21.67
N THR A 226 0.71 12.58 -20.93
CA THR A 226 -0.50 12.12 -20.26
C THR A 226 -0.28 12.01 -18.76
N PRO A 227 -1.33 12.17 -17.94
CA PRO A 227 -1.21 12.01 -16.50
C PRO A 227 -0.78 10.57 -16.14
N LEU A 228 0.27 10.46 -15.32
CA LEU A 228 0.71 9.18 -14.74
C LEU A 228 0.18 9.06 -13.33
N TYR A 229 -0.61 8.02 -13.06
CA TYR A 229 -1.15 7.71 -11.73
C TYR A 229 -1.32 6.21 -11.57
N ARG A 230 -1.39 5.74 -10.30
CA ARG A 230 -1.52 4.32 -9.92
C ARG A 230 -2.62 4.14 -8.88
N TYR A 231 -3.79 4.70 -9.10
CA TYR A 231 -4.83 4.76 -8.08
C TYR A 231 -5.91 3.69 -8.27
N PHE A 232 -6.32 3.42 -9.51
CA PHE A 232 -7.41 2.48 -9.78
C PHE A 232 -6.99 1.02 -9.61
N VAL A 233 -7.99 0.20 -9.25
CA VAL A 233 -7.80 -1.21 -8.90
C VAL A 233 -7.38 -2.06 -10.11
N VAL A 234 -7.90 -1.78 -11.30
CA VAL A 234 -7.73 -2.64 -12.48
C VAL A 234 -6.59 -2.21 -13.38
N GLU A 235 -6.59 -0.96 -13.85
CA GLU A 235 -5.61 -0.48 -14.84
C GLU A 235 -5.26 0.99 -14.59
N ASN A 236 -4.00 1.36 -14.77
CA ASN A 236 -3.53 2.74 -14.61
C ASN A 236 -2.45 3.08 -15.64
N PRO A 237 -2.35 4.34 -16.09
CA PRO A 237 -1.33 4.75 -17.07
C PRO A 237 0.11 4.54 -16.60
N MET A 238 0.40 4.78 -15.31
CA MET A 238 1.75 4.57 -14.77
C MET A 238 2.14 3.09 -14.77
N ASP A 239 1.20 2.19 -14.49
CA ASP A 239 1.45 0.75 -14.58
C ASP A 239 1.64 0.30 -16.03
N ASN A 240 0.87 0.87 -16.96
CA ASN A 240 1.03 0.60 -18.38
C ASN A 240 2.43 1.03 -18.85
N PHE A 241 2.90 2.21 -18.47
CA PHE A 241 4.27 2.64 -18.73
C PHE A 241 5.32 1.65 -18.22
N ILE A 242 5.22 1.21 -16.96
CA ILE A 242 6.18 0.28 -16.35
C ILE A 242 6.19 -1.07 -17.09
N THR A 243 5.01 -1.59 -17.39
CA THR A 243 4.90 -2.90 -18.07
C THR A 243 5.25 -2.82 -19.56
N ASP A 244 4.99 -1.70 -20.24
CA ASP A 244 5.39 -1.47 -21.62
C ASP A 244 6.92 -1.38 -21.75
N ALA A 245 7.59 -0.70 -20.82
CA ALA A 245 9.04 -0.65 -20.74
C ALA A 245 9.64 -2.06 -20.55
N ALA A 246 9.06 -2.85 -19.65
CA ALA A 246 9.48 -4.23 -19.42
C ALA A 246 9.20 -5.16 -20.63
N TYR A 247 8.09 -4.95 -21.31
CA TYR A 247 7.75 -5.67 -22.54
C TYR A 247 8.76 -5.38 -23.67
N TRP A 248 9.05 -4.10 -23.87
CA TRP A 248 10.03 -3.63 -24.85
C TRP A 248 11.43 -4.22 -24.61
N LYS A 249 11.95 -4.09 -23.38
CA LYS A 249 13.32 -4.50 -23.05
C LYS A 249 13.52 -6.01 -23.09
N ASN A 250 12.55 -6.78 -22.61
CA ASN A 250 12.74 -8.21 -22.36
C ASN A 250 12.37 -9.10 -23.56
N GLY A 251 11.66 -8.58 -24.56
CA GLY A 251 11.22 -9.37 -25.71
C GLY A 251 10.45 -10.63 -25.27
N VAL A 252 9.44 -10.42 -24.43
CA VAL A 252 8.60 -11.48 -23.84
C VAL A 252 7.20 -11.45 -24.45
N ASP A 253 6.42 -12.52 -24.24
CA ASP A 253 5.00 -12.53 -24.62
C ASP A 253 4.16 -11.70 -23.64
N ILE A 254 4.54 -11.67 -22.34
CA ILE A 254 3.83 -10.95 -21.28
C ILE A 254 4.85 -10.32 -20.32
N ALA A 255 4.73 -9.02 -20.07
CA ALA A 255 5.45 -8.34 -19.00
C ALA A 255 4.51 -8.02 -17.85
N LEU A 256 4.94 -8.25 -16.62
CA LEU A 256 4.12 -8.14 -15.40
C LEU A 256 4.66 -7.11 -14.43
N SER A 257 3.75 -6.46 -13.72
CA SER A 257 3.99 -5.70 -12.49
C SER A 257 2.97 -6.10 -11.44
N ASN A 258 3.37 -6.03 -10.17
CA ASN A 258 2.48 -6.35 -9.06
C ASN A 258 1.42 -5.28 -8.77
N GLY A 259 1.47 -4.13 -9.44
CA GLY A 259 0.45 -3.10 -9.38
C GLY A 259 0.40 -2.30 -8.07
N PHE A 260 1.52 -2.08 -7.39
CA PHE A 260 1.56 -1.24 -6.19
C PHE A 260 0.98 0.16 -6.43
N ARG A 261 0.18 0.65 -5.50
CA ARG A 261 -0.40 2.01 -5.53
C ARG A 261 0.52 3.05 -4.90
N PHE A 262 1.80 3.02 -5.25
CA PHE A 262 2.78 4.01 -4.83
C PHE A 262 2.90 5.15 -5.83
N SER A 263 3.45 6.24 -5.37
CA SER A 263 3.81 7.45 -6.08
C SER A 263 2.70 8.50 -6.16
N PRO A 264 3.05 9.75 -5.86
CA PRO A 264 2.25 10.90 -6.27
C PRO A 264 2.03 10.87 -7.79
N PRO A 265 0.92 11.38 -8.28
CA PRO A 265 0.67 11.48 -9.72
C PRO A 265 1.62 12.50 -10.38
N ILE A 266 2.03 12.22 -11.62
CA ILE A 266 2.73 13.18 -12.48
C ILE A 266 1.70 13.73 -13.46
N ASN A 267 1.39 15.02 -13.36
CA ASN A 267 0.35 15.64 -14.18
C ASN A 267 0.92 16.72 -15.08
N PRO A 268 0.85 16.58 -16.41
CA PRO A 268 1.26 17.62 -17.37
C PRO A 268 0.48 18.94 -17.26
N GLY A 269 -0.76 18.90 -16.77
CA GLY A 269 -1.59 20.08 -16.61
C GLY A 269 -1.72 20.91 -17.89
N GLU A 270 -1.72 22.24 -17.74
CA GLU A 270 -1.79 23.18 -18.85
C GLU A 270 -0.53 23.18 -19.74
N ALA A 271 0.63 22.78 -19.18
CA ALA A 271 1.89 22.68 -19.93
C ALA A 271 1.88 21.57 -20.97
N ARG A 272 0.95 20.60 -20.85
CA ARG A 272 0.79 19.43 -21.74
C ARG A 272 1.99 18.49 -21.81
N VAL A 273 3.04 18.77 -21.08
CA VAL A 273 4.24 17.94 -20.93
C VAL A 273 4.76 18.11 -19.51
N ALA A 274 5.06 17.00 -18.83
CA ALA A 274 5.68 17.00 -17.52
C ALA A 274 7.00 16.20 -17.56
N PRO A 275 8.05 16.65 -16.86
CA PRO A 275 9.25 15.87 -16.71
C PRO A 275 8.99 14.64 -15.85
N ILE A 276 9.73 13.56 -16.12
CA ILE A 276 9.84 12.37 -15.27
C ILE A 276 11.26 12.37 -14.72
N THR A 277 11.39 12.53 -13.42
CA THR A 277 12.69 12.55 -12.75
C THR A 277 13.07 11.17 -12.23
N ARG A 278 14.36 10.99 -11.86
CA ARG A 278 14.81 9.78 -11.18
C ARG A 278 14.08 9.59 -9.84
N GLY A 279 13.80 10.67 -9.12
CA GLY A 279 13.02 10.64 -7.88
C GLY A 279 11.60 10.11 -8.11
N ASP A 280 10.96 10.47 -9.23
CA ASP A 280 9.64 9.91 -9.58
C ASP A 280 9.71 8.40 -9.82
N ILE A 281 10.78 7.91 -10.48
CA ILE A 281 10.99 6.46 -10.67
C ILE A 281 11.17 5.76 -9.33
N TRP A 282 11.94 6.33 -8.42
CA TRP A 282 12.14 5.77 -7.08
C TRP A 282 10.85 5.77 -6.26
N ASN A 283 10.00 6.79 -6.42
CA ASN A 283 8.69 6.84 -5.79
C ASN A 283 7.72 5.80 -6.37
N MET A 284 7.68 5.64 -7.70
CA MET A 284 6.77 4.66 -8.33
C MET A 284 7.24 3.21 -8.17
N LEU A 285 8.52 2.98 -7.95
CA LEU A 285 9.17 1.69 -7.78
C LEU A 285 10.12 1.74 -6.57
N PRO A 286 9.58 1.81 -5.34
CA PRO A 286 10.39 2.07 -4.14
C PRO A 286 11.34 0.92 -3.78
N VAL A 287 11.16 -0.27 -4.37
CA VAL A 287 12.08 -1.39 -4.25
C VAL A 287 12.70 -1.67 -5.62
N ASN A 288 14.00 -1.45 -5.72
CA ASN A 288 14.75 -1.62 -6.97
C ASN A 288 15.18 -3.08 -7.16
N GLU A 289 14.23 -3.94 -7.45
CA GLU A 289 14.48 -5.37 -7.65
C GLU A 289 15.03 -5.70 -9.05
N LYS A 290 15.81 -6.79 -9.12
CA LYS A 290 16.22 -7.35 -10.42
C LYS A 290 15.03 -7.87 -11.19
N VAL A 291 15.13 -7.84 -12.51
CA VAL A 291 14.14 -8.44 -13.40
C VAL A 291 14.36 -9.94 -13.50
N LYS A 292 13.27 -10.69 -13.52
CA LYS A 292 13.25 -12.15 -13.70
C LYS A 292 12.42 -12.49 -14.94
N ILE A 293 12.91 -13.42 -15.75
CA ILE A 293 12.22 -13.95 -16.93
C ILE A 293 12.02 -15.44 -16.74
N GLY A 294 10.86 -15.95 -17.16
CA GLY A 294 10.53 -17.37 -17.09
C GLY A 294 9.41 -17.71 -18.07
N LYS A 295 8.99 -18.97 -18.09
CA LYS A 295 7.86 -19.42 -18.89
C LYS A 295 6.78 -20.07 -18.03
N ALA A 296 5.53 -19.86 -18.42
CA ALA A 296 4.36 -20.50 -17.82
C ALA A 296 3.38 -20.95 -18.91
N SER A 297 2.63 -22.02 -18.65
CA SER A 297 1.56 -22.44 -19.55
C SER A 297 0.34 -21.51 -19.47
N GLY A 298 -0.48 -21.50 -20.51
CA GLY A 298 -1.74 -20.74 -20.49
C GLY A 298 -2.65 -21.14 -19.32
N GLU A 299 -2.67 -22.43 -18.97
CA GLU A 299 -3.40 -22.93 -17.80
C GLU A 299 -2.85 -22.34 -16.48
N GLN A 300 -1.52 -22.29 -16.30
CA GLN A 300 -0.91 -21.68 -15.14
C GLN A 300 -1.25 -20.18 -15.04
N ILE A 301 -1.20 -19.47 -16.17
CA ILE A 301 -1.56 -18.04 -16.25
C ILE A 301 -3.00 -17.82 -15.84
N LYS A 302 -3.95 -18.60 -16.38
CA LYS A 302 -5.37 -18.51 -16.02
C LYS A 302 -5.59 -18.77 -14.53
N ASN A 303 -5.01 -19.82 -13.98
CA ASN A 303 -5.16 -20.18 -12.57
C ASN A 303 -4.55 -19.13 -11.64
N TRP A 304 -3.42 -18.55 -12.06
CA TRP A 304 -2.80 -17.44 -11.32
C TRP A 304 -3.66 -16.18 -11.36
N LEU A 305 -4.23 -15.80 -12.51
CA LEU A 305 -5.15 -14.67 -12.62
C LEU A 305 -6.40 -14.86 -11.75
N GLU A 306 -6.98 -16.05 -11.71
CA GLU A 306 -8.11 -16.36 -10.81
C GLU A 306 -7.76 -16.15 -9.35
N LYS A 307 -6.55 -16.56 -8.94
CA LYS A 307 -6.05 -16.33 -7.57
C LYS A 307 -5.85 -14.84 -7.30
N GLU A 308 -5.21 -14.11 -8.21
CA GLU A 308 -4.95 -12.68 -8.03
C GLU A 308 -6.24 -11.85 -8.02
N LEU A 309 -7.23 -12.19 -8.85
CA LEU A 309 -8.56 -11.59 -8.82
C LEU A 309 -9.30 -11.90 -7.50
N HIS A 310 -9.14 -13.12 -6.97
CA HIS A 310 -9.70 -13.44 -5.67
C HIS A 310 -9.06 -12.64 -4.53
N ASN A 311 -7.74 -12.45 -4.57
CA ASN A 311 -7.03 -11.61 -3.60
C ASN A 311 -7.57 -10.17 -3.54
N VAL A 312 -8.17 -9.67 -4.62
CA VAL A 312 -8.70 -8.30 -4.72
C VAL A 312 -10.20 -8.25 -4.42
N PHE A 313 -10.97 -9.17 -5.00
CA PHE A 313 -12.44 -9.10 -5.03
C PHE A 313 -13.13 -10.17 -4.16
N ALA A 314 -12.41 -10.80 -3.23
CA ALA A 314 -13.06 -11.70 -2.28
C ALA A 314 -14.14 -10.96 -1.47
N GLU A 315 -15.26 -11.62 -1.21
CA GLU A 315 -16.34 -11.08 -0.40
C GLU A 315 -15.90 -10.88 1.06
N LYS A 316 -15.09 -11.82 1.59
CA LYS A 316 -14.56 -11.72 2.94
C LYS A 316 -13.26 -10.92 2.97
N ALA A 317 -13.17 -9.97 3.87
CA ALA A 317 -11.96 -9.15 4.06
C ALA A 317 -10.72 -9.99 4.40
N SER A 318 -10.87 -11.05 5.19
CA SER A 318 -9.78 -11.98 5.55
C SER A 318 -9.20 -12.77 4.37
N GLU A 319 -9.93 -12.84 3.24
CA GLU A 319 -9.47 -13.49 2.01
C GLU A 319 -8.83 -12.51 1.02
N ARG A 320 -8.83 -11.19 1.33
CA ARG A 320 -8.20 -10.15 0.52
C ARG A 320 -6.74 -9.99 0.91
N PHE A 321 -5.85 -10.23 -0.04
CA PHE A 321 -4.41 -10.04 0.14
C PHE A 321 -3.92 -8.66 -0.29
N GLY A 322 -4.66 -8.01 -1.19
CA GLY A 322 -4.34 -6.68 -1.70
C GLY A 322 -5.56 -6.00 -2.31
N GLY A 323 -5.43 -4.74 -2.69
CA GLY A 323 -6.50 -3.92 -3.24
C GLY A 323 -6.37 -3.61 -4.75
N TRP A 324 -5.54 -4.34 -5.50
CA TRP A 324 -5.28 -4.08 -6.92
C TRP A 324 -5.01 -5.34 -7.70
N VAL A 325 -5.47 -5.36 -8.94
CA VAL A 325 -5.21 -6.41 -9.92
C VAL A 325 -3.75 -6.31 -10.39
N VAL A 326 -3.12 -7.43 -10.73
CA VAL A 326 -1.81 -7.44 -11.38
C VAL A 326 -1.85 -6.68 -12.70
N ARG A 327 -0.75 -6.04 -13.04
CA ARG A 327 -0.59 -5.22 -14.24
C ARG A 327 0.22 -5.97 -15.28
N PHE A 328 -0.06 -5.72 -16.55
CA PHE A 328 0.65 -6.43 -17.62
C PHE A 328 0.65 -5.65 -18.94
N SER A 329 1.60 -6.00 -19.81
CA SER A 329 1.62 -5.68 -21.23
C SER A 329 1.78 -6.97 -22.04
N GLY A 330 1.31 -6.97 -23.29
CA GLY A 330 1.30 -8.16 -24.16
C GLY A 330 0.15 -9.13 -23.93
N MET A 331 -0.73 -8.85 -22.95
CA MET A 331 -1.91 -9.64 -22.64
C MET A 331 -3.13 -8.73 -22.52
N GLU A 332 -4.32 -9.28 -22.83
CA GLU A 332 -5.62 -8.69 -22.56
C GLU A 332 -6.43 -9.63 -21.65
N LEU A 333 -7.12 -9.07 -20.66
CA LEU A 333 -7.92 -9.81 -19.69
C LEU A 333 -9.31 -9.20 -19.56
N LYS A 334 -10.36 -10.04 -19.73
CA LYS A 334 -11.72 -9.70 -19.33
C LYS A 334 -12.17 -10.61 -18.20
N PHE A 335 -12.80 -10.03 -17.17
CA PHE A 335 -13.21 -10.77 -16.00
C PHE A 335 -14.49 -10.21 -15.38
N ASN A 336 -15.18 -11.03 -14.58
CA ASN A 336 -16.27 -10.62 -13.71
C ASN A 336 -15.78 -10.60 -12.25
N ALA A 337 -15.69 -9.44 -11.66
CA ALA A 337 -15.17 -9.25 -10.30
C ALA A 337 -16.04 -9.94 -9.24
N ASN A 338 -17.38 -9.92 -9.43
CA ASN A 338 -18.37 -10.49 -8.51
C ASN A 338 -18.65 -11.98 -8.74
N ALA A 339 -18.01 -12.61 -9.73
CA ALA A 339 -18.16 -14.04 -9.95
C ALA A 339 -17.51 -14.86 -8.80
N PRO A 340 -17.96 -16.11 -8.57
CA PRO A 340 -17.33 -17.01 -7.63
C PRO A 340 -15.84 -17.21 -7.88
N ARG A 341 -15.10 -17.59 -6.84
CA ARG A 341 -13.69 -17.95 -6.95
C ARG A 341 -13.47 -19.03 -8.00
N GLY A 342 -12.55 -18.79 -8.94
CA GLY A 342 -12.23 -19.71 -10.04
C GLY A 342 -13.10 -19.55 -11.29
N GLU A 343 -14.06 -18.60 -11.28
CA GLU A 343 -14.98 -18.31 -12.38
C GLU A 343 -14.93 -16.84 -12.82
N ARG A 344 -13.94 -16.07 -12.30
CA ARG A 344 -13.83 -14.64 -12.62
C ARG A 344 -13.28 -14.37 -14.00
N VAL A 345 -12.29 -15.13 -14.43
CA VAL A 345 -11.66 -14.95 -15.74
C VAL A 345 -12.61 -15.40 -16.85
N GLN A 346 -12.95 -14.45 -17.74
CA GLN A 346 -13.88 -14.70 -18.85
C GLN A 346 -13.13 -14.89 -20.17
N ASP A 347 -12.09 -14.07 -20.42
CA ASP A 347 -11.37 -14.07 -21.68
C ASP A 347 -9.92 -13.62 -21.46
N ILE A 348 -8.97 -14.29 -22.13
CA ILE A 348 -7.55 -13.93 -22.11
C ILE A 348 -7.03 -14.01 -23.56
N HIS A 349 -6.40 -12.92 -24.02
CA HIS A 349 -5.64 -12.88 -25.26
C HIS A 349 -4.17 -12.56 -24.98
N VAL A 350 -3.26 -13.17 -25.73
CA VAL A 350 -1.83 -12.89 -25.67
C VAL A 350 -1.34 -12.61 -27.09
N GLY A 351 -0.78 -11.40 -27.30
CA GLY A 351 -0.39 -10.94 -28.62
C GLY A 351 -1.58 -10.82 -29.60
N GLY A 352 -2.78 -10.55 -29.09
CA GLY A 352 -4.02 -10.43 -29.85
C GLY A 352 -4.74 -11.77 -30.15
N GLU A 353 -4.14 -12.90 -29.78
CA GLU A 353 -4.72 -14.23 -30.02
C GLU A 353 -5.25 -14.85 -28.71
N PRO A 354 -6.35 -15.63 -28.75
CA PRO A 354 -6.82 -16.34 -27.57
C PRO A 354 -5.73 -17.20 -26.93
N ILE A 355 -5.67 -17.21 -25.60
CA ILE A 355 -4.66 -17.99 -24.88
C ILE A 355 -4.82 -19.49 -25.14
N VAL A 356 -3.72 -20.17 -25.41
CA VAL A 356 -3.66 -21.62 -25.60
C VAL A 356 -3.15 -22.27 -24.32
N MET A 357 -3.95 -23.14 -23.70
CA MET A 357 -3.74 -23.64 -22.34
C MET A 357 -2.44 -24.41 -22.13
N ASP A 358 -2.01 -25.20 -23.10
CA ASP A 358 -0.79 -26.02 -23.06
C ASP A 358 0.45 -25.33 -23.66
N LYS A 359 0.30 -24.15 -24.28
CA LYS A 359 1.40 -23.37 -24.81
C LYS A 359 2.16 -22.67 -23.67
N LEU A 360 3.50 -22.69 -23.76
CA LEU A 360 4.37 -21.93 -22.88
C LEU A 360 4.53 -20.49 -23.38
N TYR A 361 4.23 -19.53 -22.55
CA TYR A 361 4.41 -18.10 -22.79
C TYR A 361 5.63 -17.61 -22.02
N LYS A 362 6.50 -16.85 -22.68
CA LYS A 362 7.64 -16.20 -22.05
C LYS A 362 7.16 -14.94 -21.32
N MET A 363 7.53 -14.82 -20.05
CA MET A 363 7.05 -13.76 -19.16
C MET A 363 8.19 -13.09 -18.43
N SER A 364 8.04 -11.81 -18.10
CA SER A 364 8.96 -11.08 -17.21
C SER A 364 8.20 -10.44 -16.04
N ALA A 365 8.88 -10.36 -14.89
CA ALA A 365 8.42 -9.65 -13.70
C ALA A 365 9.62 -9.20 -12.85
N CYS A 366 9.39 -8.35 -11.85
CA CYS A 366 10.40 -8.09 -10.84
C CYS A 366 10.67 -9.36 -10.01
N ARG A 367 11.92 -9.62 -9.71
CA ARG A 367 12.30 -10.63 -8.73
C ARG A 367 11.96 -10.11 -7.34
N ARG A 368 11.29 -10.93 -6.55
CA ARG A 368 11.21 -10.72 -5.10
C ARG A 368 12.42 -11.40 -4.47
N GLU A 369 13.21 -10.67 -3.69
CA GLU A 369 14.35 -11.27 -3.00
C GLU A 369 13.90 -12.40 -2.07
N GLY A 370 14.70 -13.48 -1.96
CA GLY A 370 14.29 -14.69 -1.23
C GLY A 370 13.25 -15.58 -1.92
N GLU A 371 12.59 -15.10 -2.98
CA GLU A 371 11.62 -15.89 -3.74
C GLU A 371 12.32 -17.00 -4.54
N PRO A 372 11.81 -18.25 -4.52
CA PRO A 372 12.37 -19.34 -5.32
C PRO A 372 12.48 -19.01 -6.81
N LEU A 373 13.50 -19.55 -7.51
CA LEU A 373 13.69 -19.27 -8.93
C LEU A 373 12.47 -19.62 -9.78
N HIS A 374 11.77 -20.70 -9.46
CA HIS A 374 10.56 -21.14 -10.17
C HIS A 374 9.29 -20.35 -9.83
N MET A 375 9.38 -19.28 -9.07
CA MET A 375 8.29 -18.36 -8.75
C MET A 375 8.43 -17.09 -9.59
N LEU A 376 7.38 -16.64 -10.27
CA LEU A 376 7.35 -15.41 -11.04
C LEU A 376 6.09 -14.61 -10.70
N CYS A 377 6.21 -13.45 -10.10
CA CYS A 377 5.06 -12.64 -9.67
C CYS A 377 4.01 -13.46 -8.89
N ARG A 378 4.42 -14.21 -7.87
CA ARG A 378 3.59 -15.14 -7.08
C ARG A 378 2.99 -16.33 -7.87
N MET A 379 3.35 -16.50 -9.13
CA MET A 379 2.99 -17.66 -9.94
C MET A 379 4.04 -18.76 -9.73
N PRO A 380 3.69 -19.91 -9.15
CA PRO A 380 4.62 -21.00 -8.91
C PRO A 380 4.85 -21.86 -10.16
N ASN A 381 5.89 -22.69 -10.09
CA ASN A 381 6.21 -23.71 -11.09
C ASN A 381 6.47 -23.16 -12.50
N THR A 382 6.98 -21.94 -12.58
CA THR A 382 7.51 -21.41 -13.85
C THR A 382 8.80 -22.13 -14.23
N VAL A 383 9.03 -22.28 -15.53
CA VAL A 383 10.18 -23.00 -16.06
C VAL A 383 11.13 -22.06 -16.83
N GLU A 384 12.34 -22.52 -17.13
CA GLU A 384 13.38 -21.74 -17.84
C GLU A 384 13.58 -20.36 -17.24
N THR A 385 13.61 -20.29 -15.90
CA THR A 385 13.66 -19.03 -15.17
C THR A 385 15.10 -18.52 -15.06
N VAL A 386 15.30 -17.25 -15.42
CA VAL A 386 16.58 -16.53 -15.35
C VAL A 386 16.39 -15.20 -14.67
N VAL A 387 17.29 -14.87 -13.75
CA VAL A 387 17.40 -13.53 -13.15
C VAL A 387 18.35 -12.71 -14.00
N MET A 388 17.89 -11.55 -14.44
CA MET A 388 18.70 -10.63 -15.24
C MET A 388 19.72 -9.91 -14.35
N ASP A 389 20.74 -9.34 -14.93
CA ASP A 389 21.79 -8.58 -14.24
C ASP A 389 21.46 -7.09 -14.04
N TYR A 390 20.32 -6.64 -14.56
CA TYR A 390 19.79 -5.29 -14.41
C TYR A 390 18.53 -5.26 -13.53
N THR A 391 18.28 -4.09 -12.97
CA THR A 391 17.12 -3.83 -12.09
C THR A 391 15.95 -3.25 -12.87
N ILE A 392 14.81 -3.11 -12.18
CA ILE A 392 13.64 -2.45 -12.76
C ILE A 392 13.89 -0.95 -13.01
N HIS A 393 14.68 -0.27 -12.16
CA HIS A 393 15.07 1.13 -12.40
C HIS A 393 15.94 1.25 -13.66
N ASP A 394 16.97 0.42 -13.79
CA ASP A 394 17.83 0.41 -15.00
C ASP A 394 17.00 0.23 -16.28
N LEU A 395 16.01 -0.67 -16.21
CA LEU A 395 15.09 -0.95 -17.32
C LEU A 395 14.24 0.28 -17.68
N ILE A 396 13.67 0.97 -16.69
CA ILE A 396 12.85 2.17 -16.92
C ILE A 396 13.70 3.34 -17.45
N GLU A 397 14.88 3.56 -16.87
CA GLU A 397 15.82 4.61 -17.32
C GLU A 397 16.24 4.37 -18.78
N GLU A 398 16.57 3.12 -19.13
CA GLU A 398 16.92 2.78 -20.51
C GLU A 398 15.76 2.96 -21.49
N TYR A 399 14.54 2.61 -21.07
CA TYR A 399 13.35 2.83 -21.90
C TYR A 399 13.09 4.33 -22.14
N LEU A 400 13.17 5.17 -21.10
CA LEU A 400 13.02 6.62 -21.23
C LEU A 400 14.12 7.22 -22.11
N ALA A 401 15.37 6.76 -21.97
CA ALA A 401 16.46 7.18 -22.84
C ALA A 401 16.23 6.81 -24.32
N HIS A 402 15.47 5.73 -24.58
CA HIS A 402 15.12 5.30 -25.93
C HIS A 402 13.98 6.09 -26.55
N VAL A 403 12.92 6.39 -25.76
CA VAL A 403 11.69 7.01 -26.29
C VAL A 403 11.59 8.51 -26.00
N ASP A 404 12.34 9.02 -25.02
CA ASP A 404 12.36 10.42 -24.52
C ASP A 404 11.00 10.84 -23.94
N THR A 405 9.93 10.70 -24.68
CA THR A 405 8.58 11.15 -24.30
C THR A 405 7.58 10.01 -24.42
N ILE A 406 6.80 9.79 -23.37
CA ILE A 406 5.76 8.77 -23.30
C ILE A 406 4.36 9.37 -23.25
N SER A 407 3.36 8.59 -23.64
CA SER A 407 1.95 8.99 -23.63
C SER A 407 1.05 7.80 -23.22
N PRO A 408 1.31 7.13 -22.10
CA PRO A 408 0.52 5.98 -21.71
C PRO A 408 -0.89 6.39 -21.33
N VAL A 409 -1.85 5.57 -21.71
CA VAL A 409 -3.28 5.74 -21.38
C VAL A 409 -3.81 4.40 -20.89
N ARG A 410 -4.96 4.38 -20.24
CA ARG A 410 -5.71 3.14 -20.05
C ARG A 410 -6.25 2.71 -21.42
N ASP A 411 -5.81 1.58 -21.91
CA ASP A 411 -6.17 1.05 -23.23
C ASP A 411 -7.12 -0.17 -23.15
N GLY A 412 -7.54 -0.52 -21.93
CA GLY A 412 -8.48 -1.62 -21.70
C GLY A 412 -7.84 -2.98 -21.72
N ARG A 413 -6.51 -3.08 -21.52
CA ARG A 413 -5.82 -4.38 -21.43
C ARG A 413 -6.35 -5.26 -20.30
N ALA A 414 -6.91 -4.67 -19.24
CA ALA A 414 -7.66 -5.36 -18.18
C ALA A 414 -9.03 -4.72 -18.01
N GLN A 415 -10.11 -5.51 -18.07
CA GLN A 415 -11.49 -5.02 -18.00
C GLN A 415 -12.33 -5.86 -17.03
N ALA A 416 -12.96 -5.19 -16.05
CA ALA A 416 -14.00 -5.79 -15.23
C ALA A 416 -15.36 -5.59 -15.92
N LEU A 417 -15.98 -6.66 -16.40
CA LEU A 417 -17.19 -6.61 -17.23
C LEU A 417 -18.45 -6.23 -16.43
N ASP A 418 -18.42 -6.47 -15.14
CA ASP A 418 -19.53 -6.25 -14.20
C ASP A 418 -19.34 -5.02 -13.29
N LEU A 419 -18.28 -4.24 -13.49
CA LEU A 419 -17.98 -3.01 -12.79
C LEU A 419 -17.78 -1.87 -13.79
N GLY A 420 -17.95 -0.63 -13.34
CA GLY A 420 -17.72 0.54 -14.18
C GLY A 420 -16.24 0.80 -14.50
N ASP A 421 -15.97 1.76 -15.36
CA ASP A 421 -14.62 2.08 -15.88
C ASP A 421 -13.61 2.49 -14.78
N ASN A 422 -14.08 3.09 -13.70
CA ASN A 422 -13.28 3.47 -12.55
C ASN A 422 -13.51 2.45 -11.44
N VAL A 423 -12.94 1.27 -11.60
CA VAL A 423 -13.13 0.19 -10.64
C VAL A 423 -12.48 0.54 -9.31
N LEU A 424 -13.34 0.64 -8.32
CA LEU A 424 -13.00 0.78 -6.93
C LEU A 424 -13.52 -0.45 -6.19
N SER A 425 -12.79 -0.91 -5.18
CA SER A 425 -13.20 -2.07 -4.41
C SER A 425 -14.34 -1.69 -3.47
N GLN A 426 -15.41 -2.48 -3.41
CA GLN A 426 -16.46 -2.30 -2.42
C GLN A 426 -15.97 -2.78 -1.04
N LEU A 427 -16.27 -2.02 0.01
CA LEU A 427 -16.06 -2.47 1.38
C LEU A 427 -17.09 -3.57 1.72
N PRO A 428 -16.64 -4.79 2.06
CA PRO A 428 -17.56 -5.89 2.34
C PRO A 428 -18.60 -5.55 3.41
N GLY A 429 -19.85 -5.92 3.14
CA GLY A 429 -20.96 -5.68 4.05
C GLY A 429 -21.50 -4.24 4.07
N THR A 430 -21.06 -3.39 3.15
CA THR A 430 -21.52 -1.99 3.02
C THR A 430 -21.78 -1.62 1.56
N ASP A 431 -22.47 -0.48 1.34
CA ASP A 431 -22.61 0.14 0.03
C ASP A 431 -21.45 1.12 -0.28
N TYR A 432 -20.41 1.16 0.55
CA TYR A 432 -19.29 2.07 0.40
C TYR A 432 -18.29 1.54 -0.62
N HIS A 433 -18.00 2.36 -1.63
CA HIS A 433 -16.97 2.13 -2.62
C HIS A 433 -15.81 3.09 -2.37
N PHE A 434 -14.59 2.58 -2.46
CA PHE A 434 -13.38 3.36 -2.24
C PHE A 434 -13.12 4.34 -3.38
N HIS A 435 -12.80 5.55 -3.01
CA HIS A 435 -12.44 6.64 -3.90
C HIS A 435 -10.99 7.07 -3.69
#